data_4cfef973e539ad828988070a670420ac
#
_entry.id   4cfef973e539ad828988070a670420ac
#
_cell.length_a   1.000
_cell.length_b   1.000
_cell.length_c   1.000
_cell.angle_alpha   90.00
_cell.angle_beta   90.00
_cell.angle_gamma   90.00
#
_symmetry.space_group_name_H-M   'P 1'
#
loop_
_entity.id
_entity.type
_entity.pdbx_description
1 polymer ?
#
loop_
_entity_poly.entity_id
_entity_poly.type
_entity_poly.pdbx_seq_one_letter_code
_entity_poly.pdbx_strand_id
1 'polypeptide(L)'
;MENDLKKIQTQGLHHITIVGADRQTSINFWEGLLGMPFIFEQPNLDSPDEDHIYFDPGDGRLITVFTNEKRKPNPTHTSTNQGAVHHLAFSVSQATFEQVEKRLDERGINHSGWKDRGFMHSIYFRDPLGLLVELACYRFYPPKGFSHADVLIEAHRIRSAKGDKNILEDHLSDAIECLVERNKPSLSVDRSPKDPYS
;
A
#
# COMPACT_ATOMS: atom_id res chain seq x y z
N MET A 1 40.53 1.54 -10.26
CA MET A 1 39.56 2.62 -10.57
C MET A 1 38.17 1.99 -10.47
N GLU A 2 37.51 2.19 -9.34
CA GLU A 2 36.09 1.84 -9.21
C GLU A 2 35.33 2.66 -10.25
N ASN A 3 34.63 1.97 -11.11
CA ASN A 3 33.76 2.58 -12.13
C ASN A 3 32.57 3.17 -11.38
N ASP A 4 32.64 4.47 -11.06
CA ASP A 4 31.55 5.19 -10.33
C ASP A 4 30.35 5.38 -11.26
N LEU A 5 29.67 4.25 -11.54
CA LEU A 5 28.47 4.23 -12.38
C LEU A 5 27.36 4.99 -11.65
N LYS A 6 26.92 6.09 -12.25
CA LYS A 6 25.78 6.87 -11.73
C LYS A 6 24.51 6.02 -11.70
N LYS A 7 23.77 6.12 -10.60
CA LYS A 7 22.47 5.45 -10.45
C LYS A 7 21.45 6.02 -11.44
N ILE A 8 20.59 5.16 -11.97
CA ILE A 8 19.39 5.60 -12.67
C ILE A 8 18.39 6.01 -11.57
N GLN A 9 18.27 7.32 -11.34
CA GLN A 9 17.46 7.86 -10.25
C GLN A 9 15.99 7.90 -10.66
N THR A 10 15.18 7.00 -10.11
CA THR A 10 13.72 7.03 -10.27
C THR A 10 13.08 8.07 -9.36
N GLN A 11 11.93 8.60 -9.75
CA GLN A 11 11.15 9.56 -8.95
C GLN A 11 9.88 8.94 -8.35
N GLY A 12 9.78 7.62 -8.37
CA GLY A 12 8.66 6.85 -7.85
C GLY A 12 7.98 5.99 -8.90
N LEU A 13 6.88 5.37 -8.52
CA LEU A 13 6.06 4.57 -9.41
C LEU A 13 5.28 5.49 -10.36
N HIS A 14 5.29 5.19 -11.66
CA HIS A 14 4.48 5.91 -12.66
C HIS A 14 3.12 5.25 -12.83
N HIS A 15 3.10 3.95 -13.17
CA HIS A 15 1.89 3.14 -13.29
C HIS A 15 2.22 1.66 -13.08
N ILE A 16 1.17 0.87 -12.88
CA ILE A 16 1.23 -0.60 -12.88
C ILE A 16 0.29 -1.09 -13.96
N THR A 17 0.80 -1.93 -14.87
CA THR A 17 -0.01 -2.60 -15.89
C THR A 17 -0.26 -4.05 -15.51
N ILE A 18 -1.52 -4.45 -15.55
CA ILE A 18 -2.00 -5.76 -15.13
C ILE A 18 -2.66 -6.44 -16.34
N VAL A 19 -2.52 -7.74 -16.43
CA VAL A 19 -3.29 -8.54 -17.39
C VAL A 19 -4.66 -8.82 -16.78
N GLY A 20 -5.71 -8.20 -17.34
CA GLY A 20 -7.09 -8.31 -16.86
C GLY A 20 -7.92 -9.34 -17.61
N ALA A 21 -9.19 -9.45 -17.23
CA ALA A 21 -10.22 -10.24 -17.88
C ALA A 21 -10.80 -9.49 -19.10
N ASP A 22 -12.06 -9.75 -19.46
CA ASP A 22 -12.80 -8.89 -20.36
C ASP A 22 -12.94 -7.47 -19.79
N ARG A 23 -13.28 -6.52 -20.64
CA ARG A 23 -13.40 -5.11 -20.27
C ARG A 23 -14.36 -4.88 -19.11
N GLN A 24 -15.55 -5.45 -19.19
CA GLN A 24 -16.59 -5.18 -18.18
C GLN A 24 -16.23 -5.78 -16.83
N THR A 25 -15.70 -6.98 -16.78
CA THR A 25 -15.22 -7.61 -15.54
C THR A 25 -14.12 -6.78 -14.89
N SER A 26 -13.19 -6.24 -15.69
CA SER A 26 -12.11 -5.38 -15.18
C SER A 26 -12.65 -4.07 -14.60
N ILE A 27 -13.60 -3.42 -15.27
CA ILE A 27 -14.24 -2.20 -14.74
C ILE A 27 -15.03 -2.50 -13.45
N ASN A 28 -15.80 -3.58 -13.43
CA ASN A 28 -16.57 -3.97 -12.23
C ASN A 28 -15.67 -4.20 -11.01
N PHE A 29 -14.46 -4.69 -11.23
CA PHE A 29 -13.50 -4.90 -10.14
C PHE A 29 -12.82 -3.59 -9.74
N TRP A 30 -12.15 -2.91 -10.64
CA TRP A 30 -11.31 -1.75 -10.30
C TRP A 30 -12.14 -0.51 -9.93
N GLU A 31 -13.16 -0.19 -10.69
CA GLU A 31 -14.08 0.92 -10.34
C GLU A 31 -15.19 0.45 -9.40
N GLY A 32 -15.88 -0.63 -9.74
CA GLY A 32 -17.08 -1.05 -9.01
C GLY A 32 -16.82 -1.58 -7.61
N LEU A 33 -15.74 -2.31 -7.37
CA LEU A 33 -15.37 -2.83 -6.04
C LEU A 33 -14.38 -1.91 -5.32
N LEU A 34 -13.30 -1.51 -5.98
CA LEU A 34 -12.22 -0.76 -5.36
C LEU A 34 -12.42 0.77 -5.41
N GLY A 35 -13.39 1.25 -6.19
CA GLY A 35 -13.72 2.67 -6.26
C GLY A 35 -12.67 3.51 -7.01
N MET A 36 -11.90 2.90 -7.91
CA MET A 36 -10.92 3.59 -8.75
C MET A 36 -11.59 4.02 -10.06
N PRO A 37 -11.84 5.33 -10.30
CA PRO A 37 -12.53 5.78 -11.50
C PRO A 37 -11.88 5.28 -12.78
N PHE A 38 -12.68 4.78 -13.71
CA PHE A 38 -12.27 4.51 -15.07
C PHE A 38 -12.02 5.83 -15.81
N ILE A 39 -10.80 6.03 -16.36
CA ILE A 39 -10.40 7.32 -16.93
C ILE A 39 -10.56 7.34 -18.43
N PHE A 40 -9.97 6.37 -19.12
CA PHE A 40 -10.05 6.21 -20.58
C PHE A 40 -9.57 4.82 -21.01
N GLU A 41 -9.76 4.53 -22.29
CA GLU A 41 -9.27 3.33 -22.95
C GLU A 41 -8.71 3.64 -24.35
N GLN A 42 -7.85 2.78 -24.80
CA GLN A 42 -7.36 2.75 -26.18
C GLN A 42 -6.96 1.33 -26.56
N PRO A 43 -6.86 1.00 -27.87
CA PRO A 43 -6.29 -0.28 -28.28
C PRO A 43 -4.88 -0.47 -27.73
N ASN A 44 -4.51 -1.70 -27.38
CA ASN A 44 -3.12 -2.03 -27.07
C ASN A 44 -2.29 -1.99 -28.36
N LEU A 45 -1.30 -1.09 -28.41
CA LEU A 45 -0.48 -0.87 -29.61
C LEU A 45 0.37 -2.09 -29.99
N ASP A 46 0.72 -2.92 -29.00
CA ASP A 46 1.59 -4.09 -29.18
C ASP A 46 0.79 -5.40 -29.40
N SER A 47 -0.51 -5.40 -29.09
CA SER A 47 -1.40 -6.55 -29.20
C SER A 47 -2.79 -6.13 -29.66
N PRO A 48 -3.11 -6.22 -30.97
CA PRO A 48 -4.39 -5.72 -31.52
C PRO A 48 -5.65 -6.42 -30.98
N ASP A 49 -5.50 -7.58 -30.34
CA ASP A 49 -6.62 -8.31 -29.69
C ASP A 49 -6.92 -7.84 -28.27
N GLU A 50 -6.21 -6.83 -27.79
CA GLU A 50 -6.33 -6.30 -26.43
C GLU A 50 -6.65 -4.80 -26.44
N ASP A 51 -7.45 -4.38 -25.47
CA ASP A 51 -7.62 -2.99 -25.12
C ASP A 51 -6.80 -2.65 -23.87
N HIS A 52 -6.37 -1.41 -23.78
CA HIS A 52 -5.63 -0.86 -22.64
C HIS A 52 -6.52 0.16 -21.91
N ILE A 53 -7.02 -0.23 -20.74
CA ILE A 53 -7.90 0.59 -19.93
C ILE A 53 -7.17 1.14 -18.70
N TYR A 54 -7.58 2.31 -18.20
CA TYR A 54 -6.86 3.08 -17.20
C TYR A 54 -7.77 3.49 -16.05
N PHE A 55 -7.25 3.38 -14.82
CA PHE A 55 -7.95 3.74 -13.59
C PHE A 55 -7.10 4.67 -12.72
N ASP A 56 -7.76 5.55 -11.99
CA ASP A 56 -7.14 6.46 -11.00
C ASP A 56 -7.29 5.91 -9.58
N PRO A 57 -6.23 5.42 -8.93
CA PRO A 57 -6.27 5.04 -7.52
C PRO A 57 -6.30 6.22 -6.55
N GLY A 58 -6.21 7.46 -7.03
CA GLY A 58 -6.32 8.68 -6.22
C GLY A 58 -5.01 9.18 -5.60
N ASP A 59 -3.86 8.64 -6.02
CA ASP A 59 -2.54 8.99 -5.49
C ASP A 59 -1.63 9.66 -6.54
N GLY A 60 -2.18 10.01 -7.71
CA GLY A 60 -1.48 10.61 -8.84
C GLY A 60 -0.71 9.61 -9.71
N ARG A 61 -0.91 8.32 -9.50
CA ARG A 61 -0.41 7.23 -10.34
C ARG A 61 -1.56 6.57 -11.07
N LEU A 62 -1.27 5.58 -11.90
CA LEU A 62 -2.31 4.88 -12.65
C LEU A 62 -2.22 3.37 -12.40
N ILE A 63 -3.38 2.74 -12.32
CA ILE A 63 -3.53 1.31 -12.55
C ILE A 63 -4.03 1.15 -13.98
N THR A 64 -3.35 0.34 -14.76
CA THR A 64 -3.73 0.09 -16.13
C THR A 64 -3.94 -1.40 -16.35
N VAL A 65 -4.82 -1.76 -17.25
CA VAL A 65 -5.21 -3.15 -17.45
C VAL A 65 -5.30 -3.46 -18.93
N PHE A 66 -4.60 -4.50 -19.38
CA PHE A 66 -4.81 -5.09 -20.69
C PHE A 66 -6.00 -6.03 -20.63
N THR A 67 -7.08 -5.69 -21.32
CA THR A 67 -8.30 -6.49 -21.37
C THR A 67 -8.41 -7.26 -22.69
N ASN A 68 -9.13 -8.38 -22.66
CA ASN A 68 -9.42 -9.17 -23.85
C ASN A 68 -10.75 -9.89 -23.64
N GLU A 69 -11.70 -9.72 -24.58
CA GLU A 69 -13.06 -10.27 -24.49
C GLU A 69 -13.11 -11.81 -24.44
N LYS A 70 -12.02 -12.48 -24.84
CA LYS A 70 -11.90 -13.95 -24.76
C LYS A 70 -11.44 -14.42 -23.36
N ARG A 71 -10.88 -13.53 -22.52
CA ARG A 71 -10.46 -13.87 -21.17
C ARG A 71 -11.63 -13.84 -20.22
N LYS A 72 -11.90 -14.96 -19.58
CA LYS A 72 -12.95 -15.08 -18.57
C LYS A 72 -12.35 -15.02 -17.16
N PRO A 73 -13.12 -14.58 -16.17
CA PRO A 73 -12.70 -14.63 -14.79
C PRO A 73 -12.16 -16.00 -14.41
N ASN A 74 -10.98 -16.01 -13.80
CA ASN A 74 -10.34 -17.23 -13.32
C ASN A 74 -9.57 -16.91 -12.02
N PRO A 75 -10.16 -17.15 -10.85
CA PRO A 75 -9.57 -16.79 -9.56
C PRO A 75 -8.43 -17.74 -9.12
N THR A 76 -7.90 -18.55 -10.04
CA THR A 76 -6.72 -19.37 -9.74
C THR A 76 -5.52 -18.50 -9.43
N HIS A 77 -4.58 -19.04 -8.65
CA HIS A 77 -3.38 -18.30 -8.26
C HIS A 77 -2.55 -17.83 -9.44
N THR A 78 -2.17 -16.56 -9.44
CA THR A 78 -1.08 -16.07 -10.28
C THR A 78 0.23 -16.77 -9.91
N SER A 79 1.20 -16.73 -10.83
CA SER A 79 2.52 -17.31 -10.60
C SER A 79 3.17 -16.73 -9.34
N THR A 80 3.78 -17.61 -8.52
CA THR A 80 4.61 -17.24 -7.37
C THR A 80 6.10 -17.45 -7.66
N ASN A 81 6.49 -17.58 -8.92
CA ASN A 81 7.87 -17.73 -9.33
C ASN A 81 8.66 -16.45 -9.01
N GLN A 82 9.97 -16.60 -8.89
CA GLN A 82 10.88 -15.47 -8.69
C GLN A 82 10.66 -14.42 -9.79
N GLY A 83 10.51 -13.15 -9.39
CA GLY A 83 10.22 -12.03 -10.27
C GLY A 83 8.73 -11.75 -10.48
N ALA A 84 7.82 -12.65 -10.07
CA ALA A 84 6.39 -12.37 -10.10
C ALA A 84 5.99 -11.36 -9.01
N VAL A 85 4.98 -10.52 -9.31
CA VAL A 85 4.35 -9.68 -8.28
C VAL A 85 3.55 -10.57 -7.34
N HIS A 86 3.90 -10.56 -6.05
CA HIS A 86 3.20 -11.37 -5.05
C HIS A 86 1.80 -10.82 -4.76
N HIS A 87 1.69 -9.52 -4.52
CA HIS A 87 0.42 -8.80 -4.32
C HIS A 87 0.58 -7.31 -4.61
N LEU A 88 -0.54 -6.64 -4.78
CA LEU A 88 -0.63 -5.18 -4.79
C LEU A 88 -1.37 -4.73 -3.53
N ALA A 89 -0.76 -3.81 -2.79
CA ALA A 89 -1.35 -3.24 -1.58
C ALA A 89 -1.84 -1.81 -1.84
N PHE A 90 -3.11 -1.56 -1.47
CA PHE A 90 -3.73 -0.25 -1.57
C PHE A 90 -4.06 0.26 -0.17
N SER A 91 -3.80 1.54 0.05
CA SER A 91 -4.09 2.20 1.32
C SER A 91 -5.58 2.53 1.41
N VAL A 92 -6.16 2.27 2.58
CA VAL A 92 -7.52 2.72 2.92
C VAL A 92 -7.51 3.44 4.25
N SER A 93 -8.52 4.28 4.51
CA SER A 93 -8.68 4.90 5.82
C SER A 93 -9.00 3.84 6.88
N GLN A 94 -8.70 4.12 8.14
CA GLN A 94 -9.06 3.22 9.25
C GLN A 94 -10.57 2.96 9.27
N ALA A 95 -11.40 3.99 9.10
CA ALA A 95 -12.85 3.85 9.07
C ALA A 95 -13.36 2.98 7.91
N THR A 96 -12.68 3.02 6.75
CA THR A 96 -12.97 2.10 5.64
C THR A 96 -12.51 0.70 5.98
N PHE A 97 -11.29 0.54 6.53
CA PHE A 97 -10.72 -0.75 6.88
C PHE A 97 -11.62 -1.55 7.84
N GLU A 98 -12.19 -0.90 8.84
CA GLU A 98 -13.12 -1.49 9.81
C GLU A 98 -14.39 -2.09 9.16
N GLN A 99 -14.71 -1.69 7.93
CA GLN A 99 -15.88 -2.15 7.19
C GLN A 99 -15.55 -3.11 6.04
N VAL A 100 -14.25 -3.24 5.69
CA VAL A 100 -13.83 -4.01 4.49
C VAL A 100 -14.28 -5.46 4.57
N GLU A 101 -14.07 -6.14 5.70
CA GLU A 101 -14.44 -7.53 5.90
C GLU A 101 -15.93 -7.74 5.61
N LYS A 102 -16.80 -6.96 6.26
CA LYS A 102 -18.23 -7.01 6.03
C LYS A 102 -18.60 -6.74 4.57
N ARG A 103 -17.95 -5.75 3.93
CA ARG A 103 -18.23 -5.40 2.53
C ARG A 103 -17.82 -6.49 1.55
N LEU A 104 -16.75 -7.24 1.85
CA LEU A 104 -16.33 -8.40 1.06
C LEU A 104 -17.28 -9.58 1.27
N ASP A 105 -17.68 -9.86 2.51
CA ASP A 105 -18.65 -10.91 2.84
C ASP A 105 -19.99 -10.69 2.15
N GLU A 106 -20.53 -9.47 2.18
CA GLU A 106 -21.78 -9.10 1.51
C GLU A 106 -21.75 -9.33 -0.01
N ARG A 107 -20.56 -9.41 -0.59
CA ARG A 107 -20.32 -9.71 -2.02
C ARG A 107 -19.91 -11.16 -2.29
N GLY A 108 -19.83 -11.97 -1.25
CA GLY A 108 -19.35 -13.36 -1.37
C GLY A 108 -17.89 -13.48 -1.79
N ILE A 109 -17.06 -12.48 -1.51
CA ILE A 109 -15.64 -12.47 -1.87
C ILE A 109 -14.85 -13.10 -0.72
N ASN A 110 -14.16 -14.21 -1.02
CA ASN A 110 -13.29 -14.86 -0.06
C ASN A 110 -12.07 -13.98 0.28
N HIS A 111 -11.77 -13.84 1.55
CA HIS A 111 -10.69 -13.02 2.06
C HIS A 111 -9.98 -13.67 3.26
N SER A 112 -8.83 -13.13 3.65
CA SER A 112 -7.98 -13.67 4.71
C SER A 112 -8.47 -13.40 6.14
N GLY A 113 -9.50 -12.59 6.33
CA GLY A 113 -9.74 -11.89 7.59
C GLY A 113 -8.65 -10.85 7.91
N TRP A 114 -8.82 -10.13 9.00
CA TRP A 114 -7.85 -9.15 9.47
C TRP A 114 -6.52 -9.79 9.85
N LYS A 115 -5.43 -9.14 9.45
CA LYS A 115 -4.06 -9.49 9.83
C LYS A 115 -3.41 -8.28 10.50
N ASP A 116 -3.05 -8.43 11.77
CA ASP A 116 -2.22 -7.44 12.47
C ASP A 116 -0.74 -7.65 12.10
N ARG A 117 -0.10 -6.59 11.61
CA ARG A 117 1.32 -6.56 11.25
C ARG A 117 2.16 -5.75 12.24
N GLY A 118 1.58 -5.34 13.38
CA GLY A 118 2.20 -4.49 14.38
C GLY A 118 2.08 -3.00 14.05
N PHE A 119 2.50 -2.58 12.87
CA PHE A 119 2.48 -1.18 12.42
C PHE A 119 1.34 -0.88 11.44
N MET A 120 0.67 -1.90 10.90
CA MET A 120 -0.49 -1.76 10.01
C MET A 120 -1.43 -2.95 10.17
N HIS A 121 -2.67 -2.77 9.75
CA HIS A 121 -3.63 -3.82 9.54
C HIS A 121 -3.75 -4.14 8.05
N SER A 122 -3.97 -5.40 7.71
CA SER A 122 -4.09 -5.87 6.33
C SER A 122 -5.24 -6.85 6.18
N ILE A 123 -5.87 -6.85 5.01
CA ILE A 123 -6.80 -7.90 4.56
C ILE A 123 -6.49 -8.22 3.11
N TYR A 124 -6.54 -9.51 2.76
CA TYR A 124 -6.15 -10.01 1.44
C TYR A 124 -7.33 -10.71 0.77
N PHE A 125 -7.52 -10.45 -0.51
CA PHE A 125 -8.47 -11.14 -1.38
C PHE A 125 -7.93 -11.16 -2.82
N ARG A 126 -8.63 -11.83 -3.73
CA ARG A 126 -8.16 -11.96 -5.11
C ARG A 126 -9.02 -11.19 -6.08
N ASP A 127 -8.35 -10.66 -7.11
CA ASP A 127 -9.03 -10.14 -8.29
C ASP A 127 -9.61 -11.29 -9.13
N PRO A 128 -10.43 -10.99 -10.15
CA PRO A 128 -11.03 -12.02 -11.01
C PRO A 128 -10.05 -12.96 -11.73
N LEU A 129 -8.77 -12.60 -11.84
CA LEU A 129 -7.74 -13.43 -12.47
C LEU A 129 -6.72 -14.01 -11.50
N GLY A 130 -6.97 -13.86 -10.20
CA GLY A 130 -6.16 -14.47 -9.17
C GLY A 130 -4.98 -13.63 -8.68
N LEU A 131 -4.83 -12.37 -9.09
CA LEU A 131 -3.91 -11.44 -8.46
C LEU A 131 -4.31 -11.24 -7.00
N LEU A 132 -3.35 -11.39 -6.09
CA LEU A 132 -3.59 -11.11 -4.69
C LEU A 132 -3.59 -9.59 -4.46
N VAL A 133 -4.70 -9.10 -3.94
CA VAL A 133 -4.88 -7.69 -3.55
C VAL A 133 -4.87 -7.59 -2.04
N GLU A 134 -4.18 -6.59 -1.52
CA GLU A 134 -4.17 -6.23 -0.10
C GLU A 134 -4.82 -4.86 0.07
N LEU A 135 -5.72 -4.73 1.03
CA LEU A 135 -6.08 -3.43 1.57
C LEU A 135 -5.40 -3.28 2.92
N ALA A 136 -4.70 -2.16 3.08
CA ALA A 136 -3.91 -1.90 4.28
C ALA A 136 -4.21 -0.53 4.88
N CYS A 137 -4.13 -0.44 6.20
CA CYS A 137 -4.20 0.84 6.89
C CYS A 137 -3.12 0.88 7.99
N TYR A 138 -2.40 2.00 8.06
CA TYR A 138 -1.44 2.20 9.14
C TYR A 138 -2.14 2.39 10.49
N ARG A 139 -1.51 1.91 11.57
CA ARG A 139 -1.98 2.08 12.95
C ARG A 139 -1.52 3.41 13.57
N PHE A 140 -0.82 4.24 12.79
CA PHE A 140 -0.27 5.51 13.25
C PHE A 140 -0.35 6.56 12.16
N TYR A 141 -0.26 7.82 12.58
CA TYR A 141 -0.10 8.97 11.69
C TYR A 141 1.28 9.59 11.91
N PRO A 142 2.05 9.87 10.86
CA PRO A 142 3.33 10.53 11.01
C PRO A 142 3.15 11.98 11.51
N PRO A 143 4.08 12.50 12.33
CA PRO A 143 4.08 13.89 12.71
C PRO A 143 4.22 14.81 11.49
N LYS A 144 3.76 16.05 11.63
CA LYS A 144 3.86 17.05 10.55
C LYS A 144 5.30 17.18 10.05
N GLY A 145 5.47 17.05 8.74
CA GLY A 145 6.78 17.17 8.07
C GLY A 145 7.51 15.84 7.91
N PHE A 146 6.95 14.73 8.39
CA PHE A 146 7.49 13.37 8.24
C PHE A 146 6.54 12.47 7.45
N SER A 147 7.11 11.46 6.81
CA SER A 147 6.39 10.39 6.12
C SER A 147 6.20 9.16 7.04
N HIS A 148 5.36 8.22 6.62
CA HIS A 148 5.27 6.90 7.27
C HIS A 148 6.62 6.18 7.27
N ALA A 149 7.41 6.35 6.18
CA ALA A 149 8.74 5.75 6.09
C ALA A 149 9.70 6.28 7.16
N ASP A 150 9.66 7.58 7.46
CA ASP A 150 10.51 8.17 8.50
C ASP A 150 10.21 7.58 9.88
N VAL A 151 8.92 7.42 10.20
CA VAL A 151 8.49 6.77 11.46
C VAL A 151 8.95 5.32 11.50
N LEU A 152 8.78 4.57 10.41
CA LEU A 152 9.18 3.15 10.36
C LEU A 152 10.71 2.97 10.43
N ILE A 153 11.50 3.87 9.84
CA ILE A 153 12.97 3.86 9.96
C ILE A 153 13.37 4.04 11.43
N GLU A 154 12.79 5.02 12.11
CA GLU A 154 13.11 5.28 13.52
C GLU A 154 12.62 4.14 14.42
N ALA A 155 11.38 3.65 14.24
CA ALA A 155 10.85 2.50 14.96
C ALA A 155 11.69 1.23 14.73
N HIS A 156 12.19 1.01 13.52
CA HIS A 156 13.12 -0.09 13.24
C HIS A 156 14.44 0.07 14.01
N ARG A 157 15.00 1.28 14.10
CA ARG A 157 16.21 1.57 14.86
C ARG A 157 16.02 1.27 16.35
N ILE A 158 14.89 1.73 16.92
CA ILE A 158 14.55 1.52 18.33
C ILE A 158 14.36 0.04 18.64
N ARG A 159 13.55 -0.69 17.85
CA ARG A 159 13.34 -2.13 18.07
C ARG A 159 14.65 -2.92 17.96
N SER A 160 15.51 -2.55 17.02
CA SER A 160 16.81 -3.24 16.84
C SER A 160 17.74 -3.02 18.02
N ALA A 161 17.74 -1.81 18.61
CA ALA A 161 18.50 -1.50 19.82
C ALA A 161 17.96 -2.27 21.04
N LYS A 162 16.63 -2.49 21.11
CA LYS A 162 15.98 -3.28 22.16
C LYS A 162 16.14 -4.81 21.94
N GLY A 163 16.57 -5.25 20.76
CA GLY A 163 16.68 -6.66 20.39
C GLY A 163 15.35 -7.32 20.03
N ASP A 164 14.31 -6.54 19.81
CA ASP A 164 12.97 -7.04 19.48
C ASP A 164 12.88 -7.54 18.03
N LYS A 165 12.15 -8.61 17.83
CA LYS A 165 12.02 -9.26 16.51
C LYS A 165 11.14 -8.46 15.55
N ASN A 166 10.05 -7.88 16.04
CA ASN A 166 9.05 -7.15 15.24
C ASN A 166 8.87 -5.72 15.75
N ILE A 167 8.39 -4.82 14.89
CA ILE A 167 7.94 -3.50 15.32
C ILE A 167 6.63 -3.68 16.10
N LEU A 168 6.61 -3.16 17.32
CA LEU A 168 5.46 -3.12 18.22
C LEU A 168 4.98 -1.67 18.38
N GLU A 169 3.84 -1.49 19.03
CA GLU A 169 3.22 -0.18 19.25
C GLU A 169 4.12 0.78 20.04
N ASP A 170 4.83 0.26 21.05
CA ASP A 170 5.79 1.04 21.83
C ASP A 170 6.93 1.61 20.96
N HIS A 171 7.40 0.85 19.96
CA HIS A 171 8.42 1.34 19.05
C HIS A 171 7.91 2.46 18.15
N LEU A 172 6.62 2.43 17.80
CA LEU A 172 5.98 3.48 16.99
C LEU A 172 5.80 4.76 17.80
N SER A 173 5.34 4.65 19.06
CA SER A 173 5.21 5.81 19.95
C SER A 173 6.55 6.47 20.24
N ASP A 174 7.55 5.69 20.65
CA ASP A 174 8.92 6.18 20.88
C ASP A 174 9.50 6.87 19.62
N ALA A 175 9.26 6.29 18.43
CA ALA A 175 9.71 6.86 17.17
C ALA A 175 9.03 8.20 16.86
N ILE A 176 7.72 8.29 17.07
CA ILE A 176 6.96 9.52 16.85
C ILE A 176 7.45 10.61 17.79
N GLU A 177 7.66 10.30 19.08
CA GLU A 177 8.19 11.22 20.09
C GLU A 177 9.57 11.75 19.66
N CYS A 178 10.50 10.87 19.29
CA CYS A 178 11.82 11.27 18.80
C CYS A 178 11.75 12.22 17.60
N LEU A 179 10.86 11.96 16.64
CA LEU A 179 10.71 12.79 15.46
C LEU A 179 10.08 14.15 15.78
N VAL A 180 9.12 14.18 16.72
CA VAL A 180 8.51 15.43 17.20
C VAL A 180 9.54 16.30 17.92
N GLU A 181 10.36 15.73 18.80
CA GLU A 181 11.42 16.46 19.51
C GLU A 181 12.43 17.08 18.57
N ARG A 182 12.83 16.38 17.52
CA ARG A 182 13.75 16.92 16.50
C ARG A 182 13.20 18.18 15.79
N ASN A 183 11.89 18.31 15.70
CA ASN A 183 11.23 19.40 14.98
C ASN A 183 10.72 20.53 15.89
N LYS A 184 10.80 20.37 17.21
CA LYS A 184 10.35 21.38 18.18
C LYS A 184 11.54 21.92 18.94
N PRO A 185 12.22 22.95 18.45
CA PRO A 185 13.27 23.61 19.20
C PRO A 185 12.67 24.16 20.50
N SER A 186 13.34 23.92 21.60
CA SER A 186 12.93 24.40 22.91
C SER A 186 14.06 25.23 23.53
N LEU A 187 13.70 26.31 24.18
CA LEU A 187 14.61 27.09 25.00
C LEU A 187 14.80 26.48 26.40
N SER A 188 14.15 25.36 26.70
CA SER A 188 14.24 24.69 28.00
C SER A 188 15.61 24.07 28.32
N VAL A 189 16.54 24.14 27.37
CA VAL A 189 17.96 23.77 27.63
C VAL A 189 18.53 24.53 28.83
N ASP A 190 18.13 25.79 29.00
CA ASP A 190 18.55 26.64 30.11
C ASP A 190 17.72 26.46 31.39
N ARG A 191 16.59 25.75 31.28
CA ARG A 191 15.65 25.55 32.40
C ARG A 191 15.11 24.13 32.32
N SER A 192 15.81 23.18 32.90
CA SER A 192 15.37 21.77 32.92
C SER A 192 13.93 21.68 33.45
N PRO A 193 13.00 21.12 32.66
CA PRO A 193 11.64 20.88 33.14
C PRO A 193 11.67 19.99 34.37
N LYS A 194 10.80 20.30 35.37
CA LYS A 194 10.60 19.47 36.55
C LYS A 194 9.25 18.79 36.44
N ASP A 195 9.13 17.66 37.11
CA ASP A 195 7.85 16.97 37.25
C ASP A 195 6.87 17.90 37.99
N PRO A 196 5.72 18.30 37.35
CA PRO A 196 4.77 19.20 37.99
C PRO A 196 4.01 18.57 39.17
N TYR A 197 4.14 17.25 39.34
CA TYR A 197 3.51 16.50 40.43
C TYR A 197 4.47 16.06 41.53
N SER A 198 5.75 16.44 41.45
CA SER A 198 6.79 16.16 42.48
C SER A 198 6.88 17.21 43.59
#